data_bd5ce9e3deccba4cd5a1781d6a3ee475
#
_entry.id   bd5ce9e3deccba4cd5a1781d6a3ee475
#
_cell.length_a   1.000
_cell.length_b   1.000
_cell.length_c   1.000
_cell.angle_alpha   90.00
_cell.angle_beta   90.00
_cell.angle_gamma   90.00
#
_symmetry.space_group_name_H-M   'P 1'
#
loop_
_entity.id
_entity.type
_entity.pdbx_description
1 polymer ?
#
loop_
_entity_poly.entity_id
_entity_poly.type
_entity_poly.pdbx_seq_one_letter_code
_entity_poly.pdbx_strand_id
1 'polypeptide(L)'
;MAKTKRVAAFILAAITIFCLAAGVKYSGAYTLYTFATAKRKLPIYSVEREDKKIAISFDCAWGAEYTDELLSAMEKYNVKCTFFAVQFWVEKYPDYAKKIVGKGHGLETHSKTHPKMSKLSRDEIKAELTSSKAAIEKITGRKVTLFRPPFGDYNDKVITCAEELGLYPIQWDVDSLDWKDLSADKIAARVLKRVKSGSIILMHNNGLHTAESLPLIFGPLLANGYEFVRIDDLIYKENYEIRSDGTQIKK
;
A
#
# COMPACT_ATOMS: atom_id res chain seq x y z
N MET A 1 -27.33 37.71 -60.04
CA MET A 1 -27.32 36.24 -59.71
C MET A 1 -25.97 35.69 -59.29
N ALA A 2 -24.81 36.04 -59.88
CA ALA A 2 -23.52 35.49 -59.52
C ALA A 2 -22.99 35.89 -58.10
N LYS A 3 -23.24 37.17 -57.69
CA LYS A 3 -22.85 37.68 -56.37
C LYS A 3 -23.60 37.01 -55.23
N THR A 4 -24.88 36.71 -55.36
CA THR A 4 -25.73 36.08 -54.35
C THR A 4 -25.31 34.59 -54.12
N LYS A 5 -24.94 33.88 -55.20
CA LYS A 5 -24.45 32.49 -55.09
C LYS A 5 -23.09 32.41 -54.39
N ARG A 6 -22.20 33.40 -54.58
CA ARG A 6 -20.90 33.45 -53.87
C ARG A 6 -21.06 33.72 -52.39
N VAL A 7 -21.95 34.66 -52.01
CA VAL A 7 -22.23 34.96 -50.60
C VAL A 7 -22.83 33.74 -49.88
N ALA A 8 -23.79 33.06 -50.53
CA ALA A 8 -24.36 31.82 -49.94
C ALA A 8 -23.33 30.69 -49.76
N ALA A 9 -22.40 30.54 -50.72
CA ALA A 9 -21.31 29.56 -50.57
C ALA A 9 -20.34 29.89 -49.43
N PHE A 10 -20.02 31.18 -49.22
CA PHE A 10 -19.17 31.61 -48.09
C PHE A 10 -19.86 31.37 -46.73
N ILE A 11 -21.17 31.66 -46.63
CA ILE A 11 -21.93 31.44 -45.40
C ILE A 11 -21.98 29.91 -45.08
N LEU A 12 -22.23 29.07 -46.09
CA LEU A 12 -22.28 27.61 -45.90
C LEU A 12 -20.93 27.07 -45.45
N ALA A 13 -19.83 27.52 -46.08
CA ALA A 13 -18.47 27.13 -45.68
C ALA A 13 -18.14 27.58 -44.25
N ALA A 14 -18.51 28.78 -43.84
CA ALA A 14 -18.33 29.30 -42.50
C ALA A 14 -19.09 28.48 -41.45
N ILE A 15 -20.34 28.10 -41.74
CA ILE A 15 -21.16 27.24 -40.88
C ILE A 15 -20.53 25.83 -40.74
N THR A 16 -20.05 25.26 -41.85
CA THR A 16 -19.41 23.95 -41.85
C THR A 16 -18.14 23.95 -41.00
N ILE A 17 -17.31 25.00 -41.16
CA ILE A 17 -16.07 25.16 -40.35
C ILE A 17 -16.42 25.35 -38.87
N PHE A 18 -17.46 26.14 -38.57
CA PHE A 18 -17.91 26.36 -37.19
C PHE A 18 -18.43 25.05 -36.56
N CYS A 19 -19.23 24.25 -37.29
CA CYS A 19 -19.74 22.97 -36.83
C CYS A 19 -18.61 21.95 -36.62
N LEU A 20 -17.61 21.92 -37.52
CA LEU A 20 -16.41 21.07 -37.35
C LEU A 20 -15.57 21.52 -36.15
N ALA A 21 -15.34 22.80 -35.98
CA ALA A 21 -14.62 23.36 -34.84
C ALA A 21 -15.36 23.11 -33.50
N ALA A 22 -16.69 23.28 -33.51
CA ALA A 22 -17.53 22.94 -32.35
C ALA A 22 -17.50 21.44 -32.04
N GLY A 23 -17.61 20.58 -33.07
CA GLY A 23 -17.53 19.13 -32.92
C GLY A 23 -16.18 18.67 -32.34
N VAL A 24 -15.06 19.24 -32.80
CA VAL A 24 -13.72 18.97 -32.26
C VAL A 24 -13.58 19.48 -30.82
N LYS A 25 -14.11 20.68 -30.51
CA LYS A 25 -14.10 21.17 -29.10
C LYS A 25 -14.97 20.33 -28.20
N TYR A 26 -16.14 19.90 -28.63
CA TYR A 26 -17.02 19.06 -27.83
C TYR A 26 -16.45 17.65 -27.64
N SER A 27 -15.90 17.03 -28.69
CA SER A 27 -15.26 15.70 -28.57
C SER A 27 -13.98 15.75 -27.71
N GLY A 28 -13.14 16.78 -27.91
CA GLY A 28 -11.94 17.00 -27.12
C GLY A 28 -12.24 17.29 -25.66
N ALA A 29 -13.24 18.12 -25.37
CA ALA A 29 -13.69 18.42 -24.01
C ALA A 29 -14.29 17.18 -23.32
N TYR A 30 -15.05 16.38 -24.05
CA TYR A 30 -15.62 15.12 -23.52
C TYR A 30 -14.53 14.09 -23.23
N THR A 31 -13.55 13.96 -24.11
CA THR A 31 -12.39 13.08 -23.92
C THR A 31 -11.52 13.53 -22.75
N LEU A 32 -11.24 14.85 -22.65
CA LEU A 32 -10.50 15.41 -21.51
C LEU A 32 -11.27 15.26 -20.20
N TYR A 33 -12.60 15.45 -20.21
CA TYR A 33 -13.43 15.26 -19.03
C TYR A 33 -13.44 13.80 -18.54
N THR A 34 -13.56 12.84 -19.47
CA THR A 34 -13.52 11.42 -19.11
C THR A 34 -12.15 10.97 -18.62
N PHE A 35 -11.05 11.50 -19.15
CA PHE A 35 -9.70 11.26 -18.62
C PHE A 35 -9.47 11.93 -17.26
N ALA A 36 -9.98 13.15 -17.06
CA ALA A 36 -9.85 13.88 -15.80
C ALA A 36 -10.68 13.28 -14.66
N THR A 37 -11.75 12.54 -14.97
CA THR A 37 -12.63 11.91 -13.98
C THR A 37 -12.25 10.46 -13.64
N ALA A 38 -11.31 9.85 -14.37
CA ALA A 38 -10.80 8.54 -14.04
C ALA A 38 -10.02 8.60 -12.70
N LYS A 39 -10.70 8.31 -11.61
CA LYS A 39 -10.09 8.30 -10.27
C LYS A 39 -8.98 7.23 -10.24
N ARG A 40 -7.73 7.67 -10.06
CA ARG A 40 -6.59 6.76 -9.90
C ARG A 40 -6.86 5.81 -8.74
N LYS A 41 -6.61 4.52 -8.95
CA LYS A 41 -6.67 3.54 -7.86
C LYS A 41 -5.50 3.74 -6.91
N LEU A 42 -5.79 3.72 -5.62
CA LEU A 42 -4.80 3.88 -4.56
C LEU A 42 -4.85 2.69 -3.61
N PRO A 43 -3.69 2.25 -3.08
CA PRO A 43 -3.65 1.35 -1.94
C PRO A 43 -4.01 2.10 -0.65
N ILE A 44 -4.17 1.38 0.44
CA ILE A 44 -4.46 1.95 1.76
C ILE A 44 -3.15 2.42 2.40
N TYR A 45 -3.04 3.72 2.69
CA TYR A 45 -1.90 4.33 3.37
C TYR A 45 -2.12 4.50 4.87
N SER A 46 -3.36 4.78 5.24
CA SER A 46 -3.82 4.94 6.63
C SER A 46 -5.32 4.72 6.70
N VAL A 47 -5.88 4.68 7.88
CA VAL A 47 -7.32 4.53 8.12
C VAL A 47 -7.83 5.70 8.94
N GLU A 48 -8.97 6.31 8.56
CA GLU A 48 -9.59 7.34 9.38
C GLU A 48 -10.24 6.69 10.61
N ARG A 49 -9.69 6.98 11.79
CA ARG A 49 -10.12 6.42 13.08
C ARG A 49 -9.93 7.43 14.20
N GLU A 50 -10.76 7.33 15.25
CA GLU A 50 -10.65 8.16 16.46
C GLU A 50 -10.19 7.36 17.70
N ASP A 51 -10.19 6.02 17.60
CA ASP A 51 -9.96 5.08 18.71
C ASP A 51 -8.48 4.83 19.03
N LYS A 52 -7.58 5.66 18.50
CA LYS A 52 -6.12 5.55 18.66
C LYS A 52 -5.51 4.20 18.28
N LYS A 53 -6.17 3.39 17.46
CA LYS A 53 -5.56 2.20 16.88
C LYS A 53 -4.59 2.57 15.78
N ILE A 54 -3.43 1.92 15.78
CA ILE A 54 -2.35 2.06 14.80
C ILE A 54 -1.78 0.70 14.45
N ALA A 55 -1.11 0.59 13.32
CA ALA A 55 -0.38 -0.62 12.95
C ALA A 55 1.09 -0.33 12.69
N ILE A 56 1.96 -1.17 13.24
CA ILE A 56 3.36 -1.23 12.85
C ILE A 56 3.59 -2.45 11.96
N SER A 57 4.39 -2.30 10.93
CA SER A 57 4.63 -3.36 9.96
C SER A 57 6.08 -3.42 9.52
N PHE A 58 6.52 -4.62 9.14
CA PHE A 58 7.89 -4.92 8.76
C PHE A 58 7.93 -5.56 7.38
N ASP A 59 8.67 -4.95 6.43
CA ASP A 59 8.96 -5.57 5.16
C ASP A 59 10.15 -6.51 5.30
N CYS A 60 10.00 -7.77 4.86
CA CYS A 60 10.96 -8.85 4.99
C CYS A 60 11.39 -9.37 3.61
N ALA A 61 12.56 -8.95 3.16
CA ALA A 61 13.13 -9.39 1.89
C ALA A 61 14.48 -10.09 2.08
N TRP A 62 15.36 -9.53 2.89
CA TRP A 62 16.71 -10.06 3.12
C TRP A 62 16.99 -10.23 4.61
N GLY A 63 17.78 -11.26 4.93
CA GLY A 63 18.20 -11.52 6.31
C GLY A 63 17.06 -11.91 7.25
N ALA A 64 17.42 -12.49 8.39
CA ALA A 64 16.49 -12.80 9.48
C ALA A 64 17.16 -12.62 10.85
N GLU A 65 18.35 -12.02 10.86
CA GLU A 65 19.25 -11.96 11.99
C GLU A 65 18.62 -11.28 13.20
N TYR A 66 17.81 -10.23 12.97
CA TYR A 66 17.17 -9.46 14.05
C TYR A 66 15.71 -9.90 14.33
N THR A 67 15.22 -10.96 13.66
CA THR A 67 13.81 -11.38 13.80
C THR A 67 13.46 -11.77 15.24
N ASP A 68 14.35 -12.46 15.95
CA ASP A 68 14.11 -12.83 17.33
C ASP A 68 14.09 -11.63 18.28
N GLU A 69 14.94 -10.64 18.05
CA GLU A 69 14.96 -9.39 18.82
C GLU A 69 13.68 -8.58 18.62
N LEU A 70 13.21 -8.47 17.36
CA LEU A 70 11.94 -7.82 17.02
C LEU A 70 10.78 -8.52 17.74
N LEU A 71 10.69 -9.85 17.65
CA LEU A 71 9.63 -10.63 18.30
C LEU A 71 9.67 -10.51 19.82
N SER A 72 10.87 -10.49 20.42
CA SER A 72 11.06 -10.32 21.86
C SER A 72 10.62 -8.93 22.33
N ALA A 73 10.96 -7.87 21.58
CA ALA A 73 10.52 -6.53 21.88
C ALA A 73 8.99 -6.42 21.82
N MET A 74 8.34 -6.97 20.78
CA MET A 74 6.89 -6.97 20.67
C MET A 74 6.19 -7.76 21.77
N GLU A 75 6.74 -8.91 22.15
CA GLU A 75 6.22 -9.71 23.25
C GLU A 75 6.27 -8.97 24.58
N LYS A 76 7.41 -8.32 24.89
CA LYS A 76 7.60 -7.52 26.11
C LYS A 76 6.56 -6.42 26.28
N TYR A 77 6.13 -5.80 25.18
CA TYR A 77 5.14 -4.70 25.19
C TYR A 77 3.73 -5.17 24.85
N ASN A 78 3.52 -6.49 24.67
CA ASN A 78 2.25 -7.09 24.23
C ASN A 78 1.70 -6.45 22.93
N VAL A 79 2.59 -6.12 21.99
CA VAL A 79 2.25 -5.52 20.69
C VAL A 79 2.07 -6.60 19.63
N LYS A 80 1.03 -6.49 18.81
CA LYS A 80 0.86 -7.29 17.61
C LYS A 80 1.10 -6.42 16.37
N CYS A 81 1.69 -7.03 15.34
CA CYS A 81 2.08 -6.33 14.11
C CYS A 81 1.80 -7.18 12.86
N THR A 82 2.15 -6.65 11.70
CA THR A 82 2.06 -7.33 10.41
C THR A 82 3.42 -7.34 9.73
N PHE A 83 3.87 -8.53 9.30
CA PHE A 83 5.04 -8.69 8.44
C PHE A 83 4.59 -8.88 7.00
N PHE A 84 5.25 -8.22 6.05
CA PHE A 84 5.10 -8.44 4.62
C PHE A 84 6.36 -9.12 4.11
N ALA A 85 6.26 -10.41 3.79
CA ALA A 85 7.41 -11.20 3.40
C ALA A 85 7.39 -11.58 1.92
N VAL A 86 8.56 -11.49 1.28
CA VAL A 86 8.75 -12.07 -0.05
C VAL A 86 8.78 -13.59 0.03
N GLN A 87 8.38 -14.26 -1.04
CA GLN A 87 8.32 -15.72 -1.07
C GLN A 87 9.67 -16.36 -0.74
N PHE A 88 10.77 -15.91 -1.34
CA PHE A 88 12.09 -16.50 -1.11
C PHE A 88 12.56 -16.34 0.34
N TRP A 89 12.10 -15.30 1.07
CA TRP A 89 12.39 -15.16 2.50
C TRP A 89 11.65 -16.22 3.31
N VAL A 90 10.36 -16.41 3.02
CA VAL A 90 9.52 -17.40 3.71
C VAL A 90 10.01 -18.83 3.47
N GLU A 91 10.43 -19.12 2.22
CA GLU A 91 11.00 -20.44 1.86
C GLU A 91 12.37 -20.67 2.49
N LYS A 92 13.18 -19.63 2.62
CA LYS A 92 14.52 -19.72 3.25
C LYS A 92 14.43 -19.81 4.77
N TYR A 93 13.43 -19.16 5.38
CA TYR A 93 13.27 -19.06 6.84
C TYR A 93 11.88 -19.53 7.31
N PRO A 94 11.47 -20.78 6.98
CA PRO A 94 10.12 -21.27 7.27
C PRO A 94 9.81 -21.31 8.78
N ASP A 95 10.81 -21.52 9.62
CA ASP A 95 10.63 -21.56 11.08
C ASP A 95 10.34 -20.16 11.65
N TYR A 96 10.96 -19.11 11.10
CA TYR A 96 10.61 -17.75 11.46
C TYR A 96 9.21 -17.37 10.96
N ALA A 97 8.81 -17.81 9.75
CA ALA A 97 7.46 -17.60 9.26
C ALA A 97 6.40 -18.22 10.19
N LYS A 98 6.62 -19.48 10.64
CA LYS A 98 5.78 -20.16 11.63
C LYS A 98 5.81 -19.45 12.99
N LYS A 99 6.98 -19.02 13.45
CA LYS A 99 7.15 -18.32 14.73
C LYS A 99 6.40 -17.00 14.78
N ILE A 100 6.45 -16.21 13.71
CA ILE A 100 5.71 -14.94 13.55
C ILE A 100 4.21 -15.18 13.73
N VAL A 101 3.63 -16.11 12.96
CA VAL A 101 2.19 -16.37 13.05
C VAL A 101 1.80 -17.07 14.35
N GLY A 102 2.67 -17.93 14.90
CA GLY A 102 2.46 -18.60 16.19
C GLY A 102 2.42 -17.63 17.37
N LYS A 103 3.13 -16.52 17.28
CA LYS A 103 3.07 -15.42 18.27
C LYS A 103 1.90 -14.44 18.03
N GLY A 104 1.03 -14.71 17.05
CA GLY A 104 -0.19 -13.94 16.77
C GLY A 104 0.02 -12.70 15.90
N HIS A 105 1.17 -12.56 15.26
CA HIS A 105 1.42 -11.52 14.26
C HIS A 105 0.83 -11.93 12.90
N GLY A 106 0.54 -10.95 12.03
CA GLY A 106 0.21 -11.17 10.63
C GLY A 106 1.46 -11.50 9.81
N LEU A 107 1.33 -12.40 8.85
CA LEU A 107 2.35 -12.62 7.82
C LEU A 107 1.67 -12.59 6.45
N GLU A 108 2.00 -11.59 5.65
CA GLU A 108 1.33 -11.20 4.43
C GLU A 108 2.32 -11.13 3.26
N THR A 109 1.82 -10.97 2.03
CA THR A 109 2.72 -11.04 0.85
C THR A 109 3.38 -9.71 0.51
N HIS A 110 4.70 -9.78 0.22
CA HIS A 110 5.50 -8.72 -0.38
C HIS A 110 5.99 -9.10 -1.78
N SER A 111 5.19 -9.85 -2.56
CA SER A 111 5.49 -10.48 -3.84
C SER A 111 6.38 -11.74 -3.75
N LYS A 112 6.66 -12.34 -4.90
CA LYS A 112 7.53 -13.53 -5.00
C LYS A 112 9.01 -13.17 -5.02
N THR A 113 9.40 -12.22 -5.90
CA THR A 113 10.80 -11.94 -6.23
C THR A 113 11.22 -10.49 -6.00
N HIS A 114 10.37 -9.67 -5.35
CA HIS A 114 10.62 -8.26 -5.04
C HIS A 114 10.85 -7.36 -6.27
N PRO A 115 10.04 -7.44 -7.34
CA PRO A 115 10.22 -6.62 -8.53
C PRO A 115 9.57 -5.25 -8.39
N LYS A 116 9.91 -4.33 -9.31
CA LYS A 116 9.09 -3.13 -9.55
C LYS A 116 7.79 -3.56 -10.23
N MET A 117 6.72 -3.72 -9.46
CA MET A 117 5.44 -4.29 -9.88
C MET A 117 4.79 -3.51 -11.03
N SER A 118 4.96 -2.19 -11.08
CA SER A 118 4.39 -1.33 -12.14
C SER A 118 4.92 -1.65 -13.54
N LYS A 119 6.10 -2.28 -13.63
CA LYS A 119 6.77 -2.64 -14.88
C LYS A 119 6.30 -3.97 -15.47
N LEU A 120 5.66 -4.81 -14.67
CA LEU A 120 5.20 -6.13 -15.06
C LEU A 120 3.90 -6.08 -15.87
N SER A 121 3.66 -7.10 -16.69
CA SER A 121 2.37 -7.39 -17.29
C SER A 121 1.35 -7.86 -16.24
N ARG A 122 0.05 -7.92 -16.59
CA ARG A 122 -0.98 -8.43 -15.66
C ARG A 122 -0.72 -9.86 -15.24
N ASP A 123 -0.30 -10.71 -16.16
CA ASP A 123 -0.05 -12.13 -15.90
C ASP A 123 1.16 -12.32 -14.98
N GLU A 124 2.24 -11.56 -15.19
CA GLU A 124 3.41 -11.56 -14.32
C GLU A 124 3.06 -11.06 -12.91
N ILE A 125 2.25 -9.98 -12.78
CA ILE A 125 1.77 -9.50 -11.48
C ILE A 125 0.98 -10.59 -10.76
N LYS A 126 0.03 -11.23 -11.44
CA LYS A 126 -0.76 -12.32 -10.87
C LYS A 126 0.11 -13.51 -10.46
N ALA A 127 1.11 -13.87 -11.27
CA ALA A 127 2.04 -14.95 -10.94
C ALA A 127 2.87 -14.63 -9.67
N GLU A 128 3.41 -13.41 -9.56
CA GLU A 128 4.12 -12.92 -8.37
C GLU A 128 3.26 -13.03 -7.10
N LEU A 129 2.02 -12.56 -7.18
CA LEU A 129 1.11 -12.52 -6.02
C LEU A 129 0.57 -13.91 -5.66
N THR A 130 0.13 -14.70 -6.65
CA THR A 130 -0.44 -16.04 -6.41
C THR A 130 0.60 -17.00 -5.86
N SER A 131 1.82 -16.98 -6.42
CA SER A 131 2.91 -17.85 -5.96
C SER A 131 3.31 -17.54 -4.53
N SER A 132 3.51 -16.24 -4.20
CA SER A 132 3.90 -15.82 -2.85
C SER A 132 2.80 -16.12 -1.83
N LYS A 133 1.55 -15.79 -2.15
CA LYS A 133 0.39 -16.12 -1.30
C LYS A 133 0.34 -17.61 -0.99
N ALA A 134 0.42 -18.48 -2.00
CA ALA A 134 0.36 -19.93 -1.84
C ALA A 134 1.52 -20.47 -0.98
N ALA A 135 2.73 -19.93 -1.13
CA ALA A 135 3.89 -20.34 -0.35
C ALA A 135 3.72 -19.97 1.14
N ILE A 136 3.27 -18.76 1.45
CA ILE A 136 3.02 -18.32 2.82
C ILE A 136 1.91 -19.18 3.45
N GLU A 137 0.79 -19.35 2.76
CA GLU A 137 -0.35 -20.14 3.25
C GLU A 137 0.04 -21.61 3.49
N LYS A 138 0.83 -22.21 2.60
CA LYS A 138 1.34 -23.57 2.76
C LYS A 138 2.23 -23.75 4.00
N ILE A 139 3.12 -22.79 4.26
CA ILE A 139 4.10 -22.88 5.36
C ILE A 139 3.45 -22.58 6.71
N THR A 140 2.52 -21.61 6.75
CA THR A 140 1.97 -21.09 7.99
C THR A 140 0.57 -21.61 8.34
N GLY A 141 -0.16 -22.16 7.38
CA GLY A 141 -1.57 -22.52 7.53
C GLY A 141 -2.51 -21.31 7.68
N ARG A 142 -2.00 -20.08 7.46
CA ARG A 142 -2.78 -18.85 7.63
C ARG A 142 -3.12 -18.25 6.28
N LYS A 143 -4.34 -17.76 6.13
CA LYS A 143 -4.81 -17.08 4.91
C LYS A 143 -4.09 -15.74 4.75
N VAL A 144 -3.59 -15.48 3.55
CA VAL A 144 -2.99 -14.21 3.15
C VAL A 144 -4.07 -13.33 2.52
N THR A 145 -4.24 -12.13 3.04
CA THR A 145 -5.28 -11.18 2.61
C THR A 145 -4.74 -9.79 2.26
N LEU A 146 -3.48 -9.51 2.61
CA LEU A 146 -2.86 -8.21 2.35
C LEU A 146 -1.68 -8.37 1.40
N PHE A 147 -1.41 -7.31 0.64
CA PHE A 147 -0.26 -7.21 -0.24
C PHE A 147 0.39 -5.85 -0.08
N ARG A 148 1.70 -5.82 0.10
CA ARG A 148 2.47 -4.57 0.00
C ARG A 148 3.36 -4.62 -1.24
N PRO A 149 3.23 -3.65 -2.17
CA PRO A 149 4.10 -3.58 -3.34
C PRO A 149 5.54 -3.30 -2.94
N PRO A 150 6.53 -4.06 -3.45
CA PRO A 150 7.96 -3.76 -3.28
C PRO A 150 8.28 -2.32 -3.68
N PHE A 151 9.14 -1.65 -2.90
CA PHE A 151 9.53 -0.24 -3.10
C PHE A 151 8.35 0.76 -3.03
N GLY A 152 7.17 0.36 -2.63
CA GLY A 152 5.96 1.15 -2.79
C GLY A 152 5.55 1.37 -4.25
N ASP A 153 6.07 0.56 -5.18
CA ASP A 153 5.87 0.73 -6.63
C ASP A 153 4.57 0.10 -7.11
N TYR A 154 3.62 0.93 -7.53
CA TYR A 154 2.32 0.50 -8.03
C TYR A 154 1.76 1.42 -9.11
N ASN A 155 0.77 0.92 -9.82
CA ASN A 155 -0.15 1.64 -10.69
C ASN A 155 -1.53 0.97 -10.64
N ASP A 156 -2.52 1.49 -11.34
CA ASP A 156 -3.88 0.96 -11.35
C ASP A 156 -3.95 -0.53 -11.74
N LYS A 157 -3.07 -0.96 -12.64
CA LYS A 157 -2.96 -2.36 -13.06
C LYS A 157 -2.56 -3.26 -11.89
N VAL A 158 -1.57 -2.87 -11.09
CA VAL A 158 -1.11 -3.61 -9.90
C VAL A 158 -2.21 -3.71 -8.86
N ILE A 159 -2.87 -2.59 -8.56
CA ILE A 159 -3.98 -2.56 -7.59
C ILE A 159 -5.12 -3.48 -8.05
N THR A 160 -5.52 -3.37 -9.33
CA THR A 160 -6.60 -4.20 -9.88
C THR A 160 -6.26 -5.70 -9.82
N CYS A 161 -5.02 -6.09 -10.16
CA CYS A 161 -4.61 -7.49 -10.07
C CYS A 161 -4.62 -8.02 -8.64
N ALA A 162 -4.21 -7.21 -7.65
CA ALA A 162 -4.28 -7.59 -6.24
C ALA A 162 -5.72 -7.76 -5.76
N GLU A 163 -6.60 -6.80 -6.08
CA GLU A 163 -8.04 -6.87 -5.76
C GLU A 163 -8.71 -8.10 -6.37
N GLU A 164 -8.42 -8.44 -7.63
CA GLU A 164 -8.92 -9.65 -8.31
C GLU A 164 -8.50 -10.97 -7.61
N LEU A 165 -7.39 -10.95 -6.87
CA LEU A 165 -6.89 -12.08 -6.08
C LEU A 165 -7.37 -12.05 -4.62
N GLY A 166 -8.28 -11.11 -4.28
CA GLY A 166 -8.80 -10.94 -2.93
C GLY A 166 -7.78 -10.38 -1.94
N LEU A 167 -6.80 -9.60 -2.43
CA LEU A 167 -5.77 -8.96 -1.62
C LEU A 167 -6.06 -7.46 -1.49
N TYR A 168 -5.92 -6.93 -0.27
CA TYR A 168 -5.95 -5.50 -0.01
C TYR A 168 -4.55 -4.92 -0.20
N PRO A 169 -4.34 -3.99 -1.16
CA PRO A 169 -3.04 -3.33 -1.34
C PRO A 169 -2.79 -2.33 -0.21
N ILE A 170 -1.64 -2.47 0.47
CA ILE A 170 -1.26 -1.68 1.64
C ILE A 170 0.01 -0.89 1.36
N GLN A 171 0.00 0.38 1.78
CA GLN A 171 1.15 1.27 1.85
C GLN A 171 1.40 1.68 3.31
N TRP A 172 1.90 2.89 3.54
CA TRP A 172 2.16 3.48 4.84
C TRP A 172 2.05 5.01 4.77
N ASP A 173 1.67 5.63 5.85
CA ASP A 173 1.73 7.09 6.02
C ASP A 173 2.89 7.52 6.91
N VAL A 174 3.49 6.58 7.67
CA VAL A 174 4.66 6.83 8.52
C VAL A 174 5.83 5.94 8.09
N ASP A 175 6.80 6.52 7.42
CA ASP A 175 8.06 5.86 7.05
C ASP A 175 9.12 6.12 8.12
N SER A 176 9.60 5.06 8.77
CA SER A 176 10.63 5.13 9.82
C SER A 176 12.01 5.54 9.29
N LEU A 177 12.29 5.23 8.02
CA LEU A 177 13.62 5.31 7.39
C LEU A 177 14.70 4.49 8.11
N ASP A 178 14.31 3.41 8.79
CA ASP A 178 15.22 2.50 9.50
C ASP A 178 16.27 1.84 8.59
N TRP A 179 15.92 1.63 7.32
CA TRP A 179 16.81 1.11 6.29
C TRP A 179 17.97 2.03 5.90
N LYS A 180 18.00 3.27 6.45
CA LYS A 180 19.07 4.25 6.25
C LYS A 180 20.12 4.26 7.36
N ASP A 181 20.18 3.22 8.16
CA ASP A 181 21.10 3.07 9.30
C ASP A 181 21.04 4.26 10.28
N LEU A 182 19.86 4.85 10.43
CA LEU A 182 19.62 5.85 11.45
C LEU A 182 19.72 5.21 12.83
N SER A 183 20.23 5.97 13.82
CA SER A 183 20.21 5.51 15.23
C SER A 183 18.78 5.26 15.74
N ALA A 184 18.64 4.37 16.71
CA ALA A 184 17.34 4.02 17.31
C ALA A 184 16.53 5.25 17.75
N ASP A 185 17.18 6.24 18.38
CA ASP A 185 16.53 7.49 18.79
C ASP A 185 15.96 8.29 17.60
N LYS A 186 16.71 8.37 16.50
CA LYS A 186 16.28 9.09 15.30
C LYS A 186 15.10 8.38 14.62
N ILE A 187 15.12 7.05 14.57
CA ILE A 187 14.01 6.21 14.07
C ILE A 187 12.76 6.48 14.92
N ALA A 188 12.89 6.36 16.25
CA ALA A 188 11.80 6.57 17.18
C ALA A 188 11.23 7.99 17.10
N ALA A 189 12.08 9.02 17.15
CA ALA A 189 11.65 10.41 17.04
C ALA A 189 10.90 10.69 15.74
N ARG A 190 11.33 10.08 14.64
CA ARG A 190 10.67 10.21 13.34
C ARG A 190 9.26 9.59 13.36
N VAL A 191 9.10 8.41 13.92
CA VAL A 191 7.80 7.73 14.07
C VAL A 191 6.89 8.54 14.98
N LEU A 192 7.35 8.85 16.20
CA LEU A 192 6.57 9.58 17.23
C LEU A 192 6.06 10.94 16.74
N LYS A 193 6.85 11.63 15.90
CA LYS A 193 6.46 12.94 15.35
C LYS A 193 5.31 12.85 14.35
N ARG A 194 5.11 11.71 13.69
CA ARG A 194 4.20 11.57 12.53
C ARG A 194 2.97 10.73 12.80
N VAL A 195 3.06 9.83 13.76
CA VAL A 195 1.99 8.88 14.04
C VAL A 195 0.72 9.59 14.51
N LYS A 196 -0.41 9.15 14.02
CA LYS A 196 -1.77 9.56 14.40
C LYS A 196 -2.68 8.34 14.44
N SER A 197 -3.89 8.48 14.96
CA SER A 197 -4.88 7.39 14.92
C SER A 197 -5.07 6.90 13.48
N GLY A 198 -5.05 5.58 13.29
CA GLY A 198 -5.17 4.92 11.99
C GLY A 198 -3.88 4.87 11.16
N SER A 199 -2.74 5.34 11.67
CA SER A 199 -1.46 5.26 10.96
C SER A 199 -1.01 3.84 10.73
N ILE A 200 -0.38 3.62 9.56
CA ILE A 200 0.37 2.41 9.20
C ILE A 200 1.85 2.79 9.12
N ILE A 201 2.66 2.22 10.01
CA ILE A 201 4.08 2.51 10.15
C ILE A 201 4.87 1.45 9.37
N LEU A 202 5.78 1.90 8.48
CA LEU A 202 6.74 1.05 7.78
C LEU A 202 8.04 0.96 8.54
N MET A 203 8.50 -0.27 8.72
CA MET A 203 9.85 -0.66 9.15
C MET A 203 10.34 -1.86 8.34
N HIS A 204 11.57 -2.30 8.56
CA HIS A 204 12.18 -3.46 7.90
C HIS A 204 12.74 -4.44 8.93
N ASN A 205 12.69 -5.73 8.61
CA ASN A 205 13.14 -6.77 9.53
C ASN A 205 14.66 -6.82 9.72
N ASN A 206 15.42 -6.24 8.81
CA ASN A 206 16.89 -6.28 8.79
C ASN A 206 17.55 -4.90 8.98
N GLY A 207 16.81 -3.87 9.38
CA GLY A 207 17.41 -2.58 9.71
C GLY A 207 18.27 -2.68 10.97
N LEU A 208 19.50 -2.15 10.91
CA LEU A 208 20.53 -2.32 11.95
C LEU A 208 20.07 -1.90 13.35
N HIS A 209 19.27 -0.83 13.44
CA HIS A 209 18.78 -0.28 14.71
C HIS A 209 17.27 -0.38 14.87
N THR A 210 16.61 -1.18 14.02
CA THR A 210 15.15 -1.33 14.06
C THR A 210 14.69 -1.92 15.39
N ALA A 211 15.27 -3.05 15.82
CA ALA A 211 14.88 -3.69 17.07
C ALA A 211 15.11 -2.80 18.30
N GLU A 212 16.25 -2.10 18.36
CA GLU A 212 16.58 -1.14 19.43
C GLU A 212 15.61 0.05 19.50
N SER A 213 15.01 0.44 18.37
CA SER A 213 14.07 1.56 18.31
C SER A 213 12.68 1.21 18.85
N LEU A 214 12.30 -0.07 18.86
CA LEU A 214 10.93 -0.49 19.23
C LEU A 214 10.54 -0.11 20.64
N PRO A 215 11.36 -0.33 21.70
CA PRO A 215 11.03 0.13 23.05
C PRO A 215 10.80 1.64 23.14
N LEU A 216 11.57 2.42 22.36
CA LEU A 216 11.47 3.89 22.31
C LEU A 216 10.21 4.36 21.58
N ILE A 217 9.62 3.50 20.74
CA ILE A 217 8.35 3.75 20.03
C ILE A 217 7.17 3.26 20.88
N PHE A 218 7.23 2.00 21.35
CA PHE A 218 6.11 1.36 22.03
C PHE A 218 5.78 2.02 23.37
N GLY A 219 6.79 2.29 24.20
CA GLY A 219 6.57 2.89 25.53
C GLY A 219 5.78 4.18 25.47
N PRO A 220 6.24 5.22 24.75
CA PRO A 220 5.54 6.48 24.65
C PRO A 220 4.14 6.39 24.00
N LEU A 221 3.97 5.57 22.94
CA LEU A 221 2.68 5.46 22.27
C LEU A 221 1.64 4.73 23.13
N LEU A 222 2.02 3.64 23.79
CA LEU A 222 1.14 2.95 24.74
C LEU A 222 0.77 3.86 25.93
N ALA A 223 1.73 4.62 26.48
CA ALA A 223 1.46 5.57 27.55
C ALA A 223 0.51 6.70 27.13
N ASN A 224 0.52 7.07 25.84
CA ASN A 224 -0.42 8.03 25.26
C ASN A 224 -1.76 7.38 24.82
N GLY A 225 -2.00 6.11 25.17
CA GLY A 225 -3.25 5.41 24.92
C GLY A 225 -3.43 4.89 23.48
N TYR A 226 -2.35 4.79 22.68
CA TYR A 226 -2.41 4.10 21.41
C TYR A 226 -2.47 2.58 21.60
N GLU A 227 -3.24 1.91 20.76
CA GLU A 227 -3.34 0.46 20.67
C GLU A 227 -2.69 -0.01 19.37
N PHE A 228 -1.72 -0.93 19.47
CA PHE A 228 -1.11 -1.55 18.31
C PHE A 228 -1.91 -2.78 17.89
N VAL A 229 -2.42 -2.75 16.66
CA VAL A 229 -3.17 -3.86 16.06
C VAL A 229 -2.51 -4.31 14.75
N ARG A 230 -2.83 -5.50 14.29
CA ARG A 230 -2.44 -5.93 12.94
C ARG A 230 -3.17 -5.09 11.89
N ILE A 231 -2.59 -4.98 10.69
CA ILE A 231 -3.21 -4.20 9.61
C ILE A 231 -4.57 -4.78 9.22
N ASP A 232 -4.73 -6.11 9.21
CA ASP A 232 -6.02 -6.75 8.90
C ASP A 232 -7.13 -6.47 9.94
N ASP A 233 -6.75 -6.09 11.18
CA ASP A 233 -7.64 -5.63 12.23
C ASP A 233 -7.84 -4.10 12.21
N LEU A 234 -6.93 -3.36 11.55
CA LEU A 234 -7.01 -1.90 11.44
C LEU A 234 -7.95 -1.46 10.30
N ILE A 235 -7.86 -2.11 9.13
CA ILE A 235 -8.53 -1.68 7.91
C ILE A 235 -10.01 -2.08 7.88
N TYR A 236 -10.81 -1.31 7.14
CA TYR A 236 -12.18 -1.68 6.80
C TYR A 236 -12.15 -2.65 5.60
N LYS A 237 -12.87 -3.76 5.70
CA LYS A 237 -12.95 -4.79 4.64
C LYS A 237 -14.13 -4.57 3.70
N GLU A 238 -15.15 -3.87 4.19
CA GLU A 238 -16.38 -3.58 3.46
C GLU A 238 -16.84 -2.15 3.72
N ASN A 239 -17.66 -1.60 2.83
CA ASN A 239 -18.29 -0.29 2.98
C ASN A 239 -17.28 0.83 3.26
N TYR A 240 -16.23 0.90 2.43
CA TYR A 240 -15.20 1.94 2.53
C TYR A 240 -14.92 2.60 1.18
N GLU A 241 -14.23 3.72 1.24
CA GLU A 241 -13.56 4.31 0.07
C GLU A 241 -12.16 4.77 0.46
N ILE A 242 -11.33 5.04 -0.56
CA ILE A 242 -9.98 5.57 -0.37
C ILE A 242 -9.95 7.00 -0.92
N ARG A 243 -9.58 7.96 -0.06
CA ARG A 243 -9.38 9.36 -0.44
C ARG A 243 -8.15 9.52 -1.34
N SER A 244 -8.01 10.69 -1.95
CA SER A 244 -6.87 11.01 -2.83
C SER A 244 -5.50 11.00 -2.15
N ASP A 245 -5.45 11.08 -0.82
CA ASP A 245 -4.26 10.97 0.00
C ASP A 245 -3.95 9.51 0.44
N GLY A 246 -4.78 8.55 0.04
CA GLY A 246 -4.67 7.15 0.41
C GLY A 246 -5.31 6.77 1.74
N THR A 247 -5.96 7.71 2.43
CA THR A 247 -6.69 7.41 3.66
C THR A 247 -7.95 6.61 3.37
N GLN A 248 -8.08 5.45 3.98
CA GLN A 248 -9.29 4.64 3.94
C GLN A 248 -10.32 5.21 4.92
N ILE A 249 -11.53 5.45 4.45
CA ILE A 249 -12.65 5.95 5.26
C ILE A 249 -13.85 5.02 5.17
N LYS A 250 -14.61 4.92 6.25
CA LYS A 250 -15.88 4.18 6.27
C LYS A 250 -16.94 4.96 5.51
N LYS A 251 -17.74 4.24 4.71
CA LYS A 251 -18.95 4.80 4.06
C LYS A 251 -20.17 4.68 4.95
#